data_a80b6294aad681a01c4b892d72ffbbda
#
_entry.id   a80b6294aad681a01c4b892d72ffbbda
#
_cell.length_a   1.000
_cell.length_b   1.000
_cell.length_c   1.000
_cell.angle_alpha   90.00
_cell.angle_beta   90.00
_cell.angle_gamma   90.00
#
_symmetry.space_group_name_H-M   'P 1'
#
loop_
_entity.id
_entity.type
_entity.pdbx_description
1 polymer ?
#
loop_
_entity_poly.entity_id
_entity_poly.type
_entity_poly.pdbx_seq_one_letter_code
_entity_poly.pdbx_strand_id
1 'polypeptide(L)'
;MKQEKFEYDTFFHVYNRGNNKEDIFKEDKNYSYFLKLVRQHLLDVAEIYAYCLLKNHFHIVLRIKDRNEIPDKYVDKIHVPFSNLFNAYSKEINKAYNRTGSLFQEHLKRNKIKDENYLINLILYVHLNPVKHKFYDDFREYKHSSFLSYISDKPSSLHRDYILDLFGGKSNFIYQHKEIKIRYEDVINEIDNFDD
;
A
#
# COMPACT_ATOMS: atom_id res chain seq x y z
N MET A 1 -13.43 5.16 -15.70
CA MET A 1 -13.00 6.39 -14.98
C MET A 1 -11.63 6.84 -15.47
N LYS A 2 -11.38 8.15 -15.59
CA LYS A 2 -10.08 8.68 -15.99
C LYS A 2 -9.13 8.51 -14.80
N GLN A 3 -8.02 7.79 -14.98
CA GLN A 3 -7.03 7.61 -13.90
C GLN A 3 -6.44 8.95 -13.47
N GLU A 4 -6.33 9.18 -12.17
CA GLU A 4 -5.62 10.34 -11.64
C GLU A 4 -4.14 10.26 -12.03
N LYS A 5 -3.56 11.38 -12.42
CA LYS A 5 -2.11 11.45 -12.67
C LYS A 5 -1.37 11.58 -11.34
N PHE A 6 -0.18 10.99 -11.24
CA PHE A 6 0.71 11.28 -10.14
C PHE A 6 1.12 12.77 -10.19
N GLU A 7 1.04 13.41 -9.04
CA GLU A 7 1.46 14.81 -8.81
C GLU A 7 2.58 14.81 -7.77
N TYR A 8 3.54 15.72 -7.91
CA TYR A 8 4.61 15.90 -6.92
C TYR A 8 4.04 16.32 -5.57
N ASP A 9 4.75 16.04 -4.51
CA ASP A 9 4.42 16.40 -3.13
C ASP A 9 2.99 16.03 -2.71
N THR A 10 2.51 14.90 -3.22
CA THR A 10 1.09 14.52 -3.09
C THR A 10 0.97 13.09 -2.59
N PHE A 11 0.09 12.89 -1.61
CA PHE A 11 -0.25 11.57 -1.09
C PHE A 11 -1.23 10.83 -2.00
N PHE A 12 -0.99 9.53 -2.15
CA PHE A 12 -1.82 8.62 -2.93
C PHE A 12 -2.08 7.30 -2.19
N HIS A 13 -3.30 6.81 -2.33
CA HIS A 13 -3.63 5.42 -2.12
C HIS A 13 -3.44 4.67 -3.43
N VAL A 14 -2.52 3.74 -3.46
CA VAL A 14 -2.19 2.92 -4.64
C VAL A 14 -2.55 1.48 -4.35
N TYR A 15 -3.31 0.86 -5.25
CA TYR A 15 -3.77 -0.51 -5.06
C TYR A 15 -3.98 -1.23 -6.40
N ASN A 16 -3.94 -2.55 -6.35
CA ASN A 16 -4.30 -3.42 -7.47
C ASN A 16 -4.62 -4.82 -6.96
N ARG A 17 -5.27 -5.61 -7.79
CA ARG A 17 -5.61 -7.00 -7.48
C ARG A 17 -5.20 -7.94 -8.61
N GLY A 18 -5.16 -9.24 -8.27
CA GLY A 18 -4.93 -10.29 -9.24
C GLY A 18 -6.03 -10.33 -10.31
N ASN A 19 -5.61 -10.55 -11.55
CA ASN A 19 -6.55 -10.79 -12.63
C ASN A 19 -7.43 -12.00 -12.27
N ASN A 20 -8.71 -11.97 -12.62
CA ASN A 20 -9.69 -13.01 -12.24
C ASN A 20 -9.75 -13.33 -10.73
N LYS A 21 -9.37 -12.37 -9.88
CA LYS A 21 -9.27 -12.53 -8.40
C LYS A 21 -8.23 -13.58 -7.96
N GLU A 22 -7.29 -13.94 -8.83
CA GLU A 22 -6.22 -14.90 -8.53
C GLU A 22 -5.29 -14.38 -7.42
N ASP A 23 -4.70 -15.34 -6.68
CA ASP A 23 -3.69 -15.03 -5.68
C ASP A 23 -2.40 -14.53 -6.32
N ILE A 24 -2.02 -13.30 -6.01
CA ILE A 24 -0.77 -12.67 -6.43
C ILE A 24 0.38 -12.97 -5.46
N PHE A 25 0.06 -13.29 -4.21
CA PHE A 25 1.00 -13.77 -3.21
C PHE A 25 0.60 -15.19 -2.78
N LYS A 26 1.38 -16.18 -3.14
CA LYS A 26 1.10 -17.60 -2.89
C LYS A 26 1.88 -18.15 -1.69
N GLU A 27 3.05 -17.57 -1.41
CA GLU A 27 3.98 -17.99 -0.36
C GLU A 27 4.64 -16.77 0.28
N ASP A 28 5.13 -16.89 1.51
CA ASP A 28 5.79 -15.81 2.25
C ASP A 28 6.93 -15.15 1.48
N LYS A 29 7.68 -15.91 0.69
CA LYS A 29 8.75 -15.35 -0.16
C LYS A 29 8.24 -14.36 -1.20
N ASN A 30 6.99 -14.50 -1.67
CA ASN A 30 6.42 -13.57 -2.66
C ASN A 30 6.17 -12.18 -2.05
N TYR A 31 5.68 -12.11 -0.81
CA TYR A 31 5.50 -10.84 -0.09
C TYR A 31 6.84 -10.13 0.14
N SER A 32 7.84 -10.89 0.61
CA SER A 32 9.18 -10.36 0.83
C SER A 32 9.82 -9.85 -0.47
N TYR A 33 9.63 -10.59 -1.57
CA TYR A 33 10.12 -10.20 -2.89
C TYR A 33 9.41 -8.94 -3.40
N PHE A 34 8.09 -8.84 -3.24
CA PHE A 34 7.34 -7.65 -3.61
C PHE A 34 7.83 -6.41 -2.86
N LEU A 35 8.00 -6.49 -1.53
CA LEU A 35 8.54 -5.39 -0.72
C LEU A 35 10.00 -5.05 -1.09
N LYS A 36 10.80 -6.03 -1.51
CA LYS A 36 12.13 -5.76 -2.07
C LYS A 36 12.03 -4.92 -3.35
N LEU A 37 11.12 -5.27 -4.26
CA LEU A 37 10.90 -4.51 -5.50
C LEU A 37 10.32 -3.11 -5.22
N VAL A 38 9.42 -2.96 -4.24
CA VAL A 38 8.93 -1.65 -3.78
C VAL A 38 10.12 -0.76 -3.39
N ARG A 39 11.05 -1.28 -2.55
CA ARG A 39 12.24 -0.54 -2.16
C ARG A 39 13.13 -0.21 -3.35
N GLN A 40 13.33 -1.15 -4.25
CA GLN A 40 14.23 -1.00 -5.40
C GLN A 40 13.72 0.01 -6.43
N HIS A 41 12.41 0.08 -6.63
CA HIS A 41 11.82 0.86 -7.73
C HIS A 41 11.13 2.13 -7.26
N LEU A 42 10.47 2.12 -6.10
CA LEU A 42 9.64 3.25 -5.71
C LEU A 42 10.34 4.27 -4.82
N LEU A 43 11.35 3.88 -4.01
CA LEU A 43 11.96 4.83 -3.06
C LEU A 43 12.72 5.98 -3.73
N ASP A 44 13.06 5.88 -5.01
CA ASP A 44 13.61 7.00 -5.77
C ASP A 44 12.56 8.10 -6.03
N VAL A 45 11.27 7.74 -6.12
CA VAL A 45 10.20 8.66 -6.56
C VAL A 45 9.10 8.84 -5.51
N ALA A 46 9.05 7.99 -4.49
CA ALA A 46 7.99 8.01 -3.48
C ALA A 46 8.51 7.62 -2.10
N GLU A 47 7.86 8.17 -1.09
CA GLU A 47 7.97 7.78 0.31
C GLU A 47 6.80 6.85 0.66
N ILE A 48 7.09 5.77 1.38
CA ILE A 48 6.06 4.78 1.74
C ILE A 48 5.63 5.01 3.19
N TYR A 49 4.32 5.12 3.41
CA TYR A 49 3.74 5.39 4.72
C TYR A 49 3.03 4.15 5.29
N ALA A 50 2.20 3.46 4.52
CA ALA A 50 1.59 2.22 4.98
C ALA A 50 1.40 1.22 3.83
N TYR A 51 1.25 -0.04 4.18
CA TYR A 51 0.84 -1.08 3.24
C TYR A 51 0.09 -2.22 3.91
N CYS A 52 -0.72 -2.90 3.12
CA CYS A 52 -1.26 -4.22 3.42
C CYS A 52 -1.22 -5.07 2.14
N LEU A 53 -0.58 -6.23 2.22
CA LEU A 53 -0.44 -7.16 1.11
C LEU A 53 -1.30 -8.39 1.41
N LEU A 54 -2.49 -8.47 0.82
CA LEU A 54 -3.37 -9.63 0.92
C LEU A 54 -3.09 -10.59 -0.22
N LYS A 55 -3.43 -11.86 -0.07
CA LYS A 55 -3.04 -12.90 -1.05
C LYS A 55 -3.39 -12.57 -2.49
N ASN A 56 -4.52 -11.89 -2.74
CA ASN A 56 -5.01 -11.58 -4.09
C ASN A 56 -5.04 -10.09 -4.44
N HIS A 57 -4.68 -9.18 -3.52
CA HIS A 57 -4.60 -7.73 -3.76
C HIS A 57 -3.67 -7.04 -2.76
N PHE A 58 -3.36 -5.80 -3.01
CA PHE A 58 -2.55 -4.99 -2.11
C PHE A 58 -3.02 -3.55 -2.05
N HIS A 59 -2.71 -2.90 -0.94
CA HIS A 59 -2.88 -1.46 -0.70
C HIS A 59 -1.56 -0.87 -0.25
N ILE A 60 -1.18 0.28 -0.80
CA ILE A 60 0.00 1.06 -0.40
C ILE A 60 -0.42 2.52 -0.26
N VAL A 61 -0.08 3.14 0.85
CA VAL A 61 -0.17 4.59 1.05
C VAL A 61 1.22 5.16 0.86
N LEU A 62 1.35 6.09 -0.06
CA LEU A 62 2.62 6.71 -0.41
C LEU A 62 2.45 8.20 -0.71
N ARG A 63 3.54 8.98 -0.61
CA ARG A 63 3.65 10.34 -1.11
C ARG A 63 4.65 10.35 -2.27
N ILE A 64 4.27 10.94 -3.39
CA ILE A 64 5.24 11.25 -4.45
C ILE A 64 6.13 12.37 -3.92
N LYS A 65 7.44 12.20 -4.04
CA LYS A 65 8.42 13.18 -3.58
C LYS A 65 8.30 14.52 -4.30
N ASP A 66 8.88 15.57 -3.72
CA ASP A 66 9.06 16.83 -4.43
C ASP A 66 9.88 16.61 -5.72
N ARG A 67 9.59 17.44 -6.73
CA ARG A 67 10.26 17.35 -8.03
C ARG A 67 11.80 17.35 -7.91
N ASN A 68 12.33 18.12 -6.99
CA ASN A 68 13.77 18.28 -6.78
C ASN A 68 14.43 17.08 -6.10
N GLU A 69 13.66 16.20 -5.48
CA GLU A 69 14.15 14.97 -4.83
C GLU A 69 14.11 13.75 -5.76
N ILE A 70 13.45 13.89 -6.93
CA ILE A 70 13.30 12.81 -7.89
C ILE A 70 14.46 12.85 -8.90
N PRO A 71 15.12 11.70 -9.16
CA PRO A 71 16.16 11.63 -10.20
C PRO A 71 15.64 12.09 -11.56
N ASP A 72 16.43 12.87 -12.30
CA ASP A 72 16.06 13.48 -13.59
C ASP A 72 15.40 12.51 -14.57
N LYS A 73 15.89 11.27 -14.62
CA LYS A 73 15.34 10.21 -15.47
C LYS A 73 13.85 9.89 -15.22
N TYR A 74 13.31 10.26 -14.06
CA TYR A 74 11.93 9.98 -13.64
C TYR A 74 11.05 11.22 -13.48
N VAL A 75 11.62 12.43 -13.48
CA VAL A 75 10.90 13.68 -13.22
C VAL A 75 9.61 13.77 -14.04
N ASP A 76 9.63 13.55 -15.35
CA ASP A 76 8.41 13.59 -16.16
C ASP A 76 7.79 12.20 -16.43
N LYS A 77 8.29 11.17 -15.74
CA LYS A 77 7.94 9.76 -15.97
C LYS A 77 7.72 8.99 -14.67
N ILE A 78 7.06 9.62 -13.69
CA ILE A 78 6.81 9.03 -12.36
C ILE A 78 6.14 7.64 -12.43
N HIS A 79 5.37 7.37 -13.48
CA HIS A 79 4.71 6.06 -13.68
C HIS A 79 5.68 4.93 -14.03
N VAL A 80 6.89 5.23 -14.54
CA VAL A 80 7.85 4.22 -15.00
C VAL A 80 8.35 3.32 -13.86
N PRO A 81 8.78 3.84 -12.69
CA PRO A 81 9.13 3.03 -11.54
C PRO A 81 8.04 2.04 -11.12
N PHE A 82 6.76 2.47 -11.13
CA PHE A 82 5.63 1.59 -10.84
C PHE A 82 5.49 0.48 -11.88
N SER A 83 5.56 0.84 -13.17
CA SER A 83 5.52 -0.16 -14.26
C SER A 83 6.66 -1.17 -14.14
N ASN A 84 7.87 -0.73 -13.81
CA ASN A 84 9.03 -1.60 -13.63
C ASN A 84 8.83 -2.58 -12.46
N LEU A 85 8.30 -2.11 -11.33
CA LEU A 85 7.96 -2.95 -10.18
C LEU A 85 6.98 -4.06 -10.59
N PHE A 86 5.84 -3.70 -11.18
CA PHE A 86 4.80 -4.67 -11.52
C PHE A 86 5.21 -5.64 -12.62
N ASN A 87 5.98 -5.17 -13.60
CA ASN A 87 6.51 -6.03 -14.66
C ASN A 87 7.53 -7.03 -14.09
N ALA A 88 8.45 -6.58 -13.22
CA ALA A 88 9.42 -7.45 -12.59
C ALA A 88 8.75 -8.50 -11.71
N TYR A 89 7.77 -8.10 -10.88
CA TYR A 89 7.01 -9.00 -10.04
C TYR A 89 6.21 -10.02 -10.84
N SER A 90 5.45 -9.56 -11.84
CA SER A 90 4.62 -10.44 -12.70
C SER A 90 5.48 -11.46 -13.44
N LYS A 91 6.63 -11.05 -13.98
CA LYS A 91 7.56 -11.93 -14.68
C LYS A 91 8.06 -13.06 -13.78
N GLU A 92 8.46 -12.72 -12.55
CA GLU A 92 8.97 -13.71 -11.60
C GLU A 92 7.87 -14.67 -11.13
N ILE A 93 6.67 -14.16 -10.79
CA ILE A 93 5.54 -15.01 -10.38
C ILE A 93 5.11 -15.92 -11.53
N ASN A 94 4.99 -15.40 -12.75
CA ASN A 94 4.63 -16.22 -13.91
C ASN A 94 5.65 -17.35 -14.14
N LYS A 95 6.95 -17.05 -14.04
CA LYS A 95 8.02 -18.04 -14.15
C LYS A 95 7.97 -19.08 -13.01
N ALA A 96 7.87 -18.62 -11.77
CA ALA A 96 7.93 -19.49 -10.59
C ALA A 96 6.75 -20.47 -10.49
N TYR A 97 5.58 -20.06 -10.99
CA TYR A 97 4.35 -20.85 -10.88
C TYR A 97 3.81 -21.34 -12.24
N ASN A 98 4.65 -21.31 -13.28
CA ASN A 98 4.30 -21.75 -14.64
C ASN A 98 2.99 -21.13 -15.15
N ARG A 99 2.81 -19.81 -14.94
CA ARG A 99 1.65 -19.02 -15.35
C ARG A 99 1.92 -18.29 -16.67
N THR A 100 0.86 -18.02 -17.41
CA THR A 100 0.86 -17.16 -18.60
C THR A 100 -0.16 -16.04 -18.45
N GLY A 101 0.00 -14.94 -19.18
CA GLY A 101 -0.91 -13.82 -19.16
C GLY A 101 -0.66 -12.82 -18.03
N SER A 102 -1.56 -11.83 -17.91
CA SER A 102 -1.47 -10.76 -16.91
C SER A 102 -1.68 -11.30 -15.50
N LEU A 103 -0.78 -10.93 -14.57
CA LEU A 103 -0.93 -11.25 -13.15
C LEU A 103 -1.90 -10.28 -12.46
N PHE A 104 -1.78 -8.99 -12.76
CA PHE A 104 -2.61 -7.94 -12.19
C PHE A 104 -3.73 -7.54 -13.14
N GLN A 105 -4.80 -6.97 -12.58
CA GLN A 105 -5.81 -6.29 -13.37
C GLN A 105 -5.18 -5.15 -14.16
N GLU A 106 -5.81 -4.83 -15.31
CA GLU A 106 -5.40 -3.75 -16.16
C GLU A 106 -5.45 -2.42 -15.37
N HIS A 107 -4.36 -1.68 -15.45
CA HIS A 107 -4.15 -0.40 -14.80
C HIS A 107 -4.01 -0.44 -13.26
N LEU A 108 -2.93 0.15 -12.81
CA LEU A 108 -2.70 0.43 -11.40
C LEU A 108 -3.70 1.49 -10.91
N LYS A 109 -4.58 1.11 -10.00
CA LYS A 109 -5.54 2.04 -9.40
C LYS A 109 -4.81 2.96 -8.42
N ARG A 110 -5.22 4.24 -8.38
CA ARG A 110 -4.69 5.24 -7.45
C ARG A 110 -5.68 6.35 -7.22
N ASN A 111 -5.74 6.83 -6.00
CA ASN A 111 -6.60 7.91 -5.56
C ASN A 111 -5.78 8.92 -4.77
N LYS A 112 -5.95 10.19 -5.10
CA LYS A 112 -5.32 11.29 -4.38
C LYS A 112 -5.93 11.43 -2.99
N ILE A 113 -5.09 11.57 -1.98
CA ILE A 113 -5.51 11.83 -0.60
C ILE A 113 -5.64 13.34 -0.42
N LYS A 114 -6.80 13.79 0.03
CA LYS A 114 -7.18 15.20 0.01
C LYS A 114 -6.74 15.97 1.24
N ASP A 115 -6.73 15.30 2.41
CA ASP A 115 -6.44 15.91 3.70
C ASP A 115 -5.93 14.89 4.72
N GLU A 116 -5.50 15.39 5.88
CA GLU A 116 -4.93 14.57 6.96
C GLU A 116 -5.96 13.65 7.61
N ASN A 117 -7.23 14.06 7.75
CA ASN A 117 -8.27 13.20 8.32
C ASN A 117 -8.52 11.99 7.41
N TYR A 118 -8.57 12.22 6.11
CA TYR A 118 -8.67 11.15 5.13
C TYR A 118 -7.42 10.23 5.18
N LEU A 119 -6.23 10.79 5.35
CA LEU A 119 -4.98 10.01 5.49
C LEU A 119 -5.02 9.12 6.75
N ILE A 120 -5.45 9.66 7.89
CA ILE A 120 -5.61 8.89 9.14
C ILE A 120 -6.57 7.72 8.91
N ASN A 121 -7.75 7.98 8.38
CA ASN A 121 -8.77 6.96 8.12
C ASN A 121 -8.26 5.90 7.15
N LEU A 122 -7.53 6.31 6.12
CA LEU A 122 -6.95 5.38 5.15
C LEU A 122 -5.85 4.49 5.74
N ILE A 123 -4.99 5.02 6.62
CA ILE A 123 -3.99 4.21 7.34
C ILE A 123 -4.68 3.14 8.18
N LEU A 124 -5.70 3.54 8.93
CA LEU A 124 -6.51 2.61 9.74
C LEU A 124 -7.15 1.54 8.85
N TYR A 125 -7.80 1.94 7.77
CA TYR A 125 -8.41 1.06 6.78
C TYR A 125 -7.40 0.05 6.20
N VAL A 126 -6.24 0.52 5.75
CA VAL A 126 -5.20 -0.33 5.15
C VAL A 126 -4.74 -1.40 6.14
N HIS A 127 -4.55 -1.06 7.41
CA HIS A 127 -4.14 -2.03 8.43
C HIS A 127 -5.25 -3.01 8.82
N LEU A 128 -6.53 -2.61 8.70
CA LEU A 128 -7.68 -3.46 9.02
C LEU A 128 -8.13 -4.38 7.87
N ASN A 129 -7.58 -4.20 6.68
CA ASN A 129 -7.94 -5.00 5.50
C ASN A 129 -7.94 -6.52 5.72
N PRO A 130 -6.97 -7.12 6.49
CA PRO A 130 -7.01 -8.56 6.75
C PRO A 130 -8.28 -9.03 7.47
N VAL A 131 -8.82 -8.21 8.37
CA VAL A 131 -10.05 -8.49 9.11
C VAL A 131 -11.27 -8.25 8.22
N LYS A 132 -11.28 -7.13 7.48
CA LYS A 132 -12.34 -6.82 6.50
C LYS A 132 -12.60 -7.97 5.55
N HIS A 133 -11.53 -8.50 4.98
CA HIS A 133 -11.60 -9.60 4.00
C HIS A 133 -11.62 -11.00 4.64
N LYS A 134 -11.77 -11.10 5.96
CA LYS A 134 -11.86 -12.37 6.71
C LYS A 134 -10.66 -13.30 6.49
N PHE A 135 -9.49 -12.74 6.26
CA PHE A 135 -8.24 -13.51 6.21
C PHE A 135 -7.70 -13.80 7.61
N TYR A 136 -7.97 -12.88 8.56
CA TYR A 136 -7.55 -12.96 9.95
C TYR A 136 -8.64 -12.37 10.85
N ASP A 137 -8.75 -12.85 12.07
CA ASP A 137 -9.68 -12.32 13.08
C ASP A 137 -9.11 -11.07 13.78
N ASP A 138 -7.78 -10.97 13.80
CA ASP A 138 -7.05 -9.84 14.38
C ASP A 138 -5.98 -9.33 13.42
N PHE A 139 -6.10 -8.07 13.01
CA PHE A 139 -5.13 -7.42 12.12
C PHE A 139 -3.71 -7.37 12.69
N ARG A 140 -3.57 -7.41 14.02
CA ARG A 140 -2.27 -7.37 14.72
C ARG A 140 -1.44 -8.63 14.48
N GLU A 141 -2.07 -9.73 14.11
CA GLU A 141 -1.42 -11.00 13.79
C GLU A 141 -0.98 -11.09 12.33
N TYR A 142 -1.45 -10.16 11.49
CA TYR A 142 -1.18 -10.20 10.07
C TYR A 142 0.19 -9.62 9.73
N LYS A 143 1.17 -10.51 9.50
CA LYS A 143 2.59 -10.16 9.28
C LYS A 143 2.88 -9.42 7.97
N HIS A 144 1.97 -9.41 7.00
CA HIS A 144 2.14 -8.77 5.70
C HIS A 144 1.48 -7.39 5.62
N SER A 145 1.23 -6.76 6.77
CA SER A 145 0.87 -5.34 6.86
C SER A 145 1.97 -4.54 7.53
N SER A 146 1.95 -3.22 7.32
CA SER A 146 2.90 -2.31 7.95
C SER A 146 2.61 -2.04 9.43
N PHE A 147 1.47 -2.46 9.98
CA PHE A 147 1.10 -2.20 11.37
C PHE A 147 2.20 -2.61 12.37
N LEU A 148 2.74 -3.83 12.22
CA LEU A 148 3.79 -4.34 13.11
C LEU A 148 5.08 -3.51 13.03
N SER A 149 5.36 -2.88 11.90
CA SER A 149 6.51 -1.99 11.76
C SER A 149 6.36 -0.71 12.58
N TYR A 150 5.13 -0.21 12.76
CA TYR A 150 4.84 0.98 13.57
C TYR A 150 5.01 0.77 15.06
N ILE A 151 4.74 -0.43 15.54
CA ILE A 151 4.88 -0.77 16.95
C ILE A 151 6.27 -1.32 17.32
N SER A 152 7.10 -1.62 16.31
CA SER A 152 8.46 -2.12 16.45
C SER A 152 9.48 -0.98 16.54
N ASP A 153 10.56 -1.19 17.29
CA ASP A 153 11.71 -0.27 17.34
C ASP A 153 12.79 -0.61 16.30
N LYS A 154 12.56 -1.66 15.47
CA LYS A 154 13.50 -2.04 14.41
C LYS A 154 13.53 -0.98 13.30
N PRO A 155 14.69 -0.78 12.63
CA PRO A 155 14.78 0.10 11.46
C PRO A 155 13.76 -0.27 10.39
N SER A 156 13.20 0.73 9.73
CA SER A 156 12.22 0.58 8.66
C SER A 156 12.46 1.62 7.57
N SER A 157 12.10 1.30 6.34
CA SER A 157 12.05 2.26 5.22
C SER A 157 10.72 3.02 5.15
N LEU A 158 9.81 2.81 6.10
CA LEU A 158 8.57 3.57 6.20
C LEU A 158 8.82 4.91 6.88
N HIS A 159 8.13 5.94 6.44
CA HIS A 159 8.09 7.26 7.08
C HIS A 159 7.18 7.25 8.31
N ARG A 160 7.56 6.44 9.34
CA ARG A 160 6.76 6.17 10.54
C ARG A 160 6.55 7.39 11.41
N ASP A 161 7.58 8.21 11.57
CA ASP A 161 7.55 9.35 12.49
C ASP A 161 6.46 10.34 12.10
N TYR A 162 6.35 10.67 10.80
CA TYR A 162 5.28 11.52 10.29
C TYR A 162 3.87 10.99 10.65
N ILE A 163 3.63 9.70 10.46
CA ILE A 163 2.32 9.10 10.78
C ILE A 163 2.09 9.03 12.28
N LEU A 164 3.11 8.68 13.07
CA LEU A 164 2.97 8.66 14.53
C LEU A 164 2.68 10.05 15.08
N ASP A 165 3.31 11.09 14.54
CA ASP A 165 3.03 12.50 14.92
C ASP A 165 1.60 12.89 14.53
N LEU A 166 1.15 12.52 13.31
CA LEU A 166 -0.21 12.75 12.84
C LEU A 166 -1.26 12.10 13.75
N PHE A 167 -0.96 10.92 14.30
CA PHE A 167 -1.82 10.22 15.27
C PHE A 167 -1.69 10.75 16.70
N GLY A 168 -0.79 11.70 16.99
CA GLY A 168 -0.52 12.16 18.37
C GLY A 168 0.30 11.17 19.20
N GLY A 169 1.14 10.38 18.55
CA GLY A 169 2.09 9.44 19.16
C GLY A 169 1.70 7.95 19.06
N LYS A 170 2.69 7.10 19.34
CA LYS A 170 2.57 5.62 19.21
C LYS A 170 1.42 5.03 20.04
N SER A 171 1.20 5.55 21.25
CA SER A 171 0.12 5.04 22.13
C SER A 171 -1.25 5.34 21.54
N ASN A 172 -1.45 6.54 21.01
CA ASN A 172 -2.72 6.93 20.37
C ASN A 172 -2.92 6.21 19.04
N PHE A 173 -1.87 6.01 18.26
CA PHE A 173 -1.91 5.17 17.05
C PHE A 173 -2.46 3.77 17.37
N ILE A 174 -1.92 3.10 18.41
CA ILE A 174 -2.39 1.78 18.83
C ILE A 174 -3.84 1.83 19.31
N TYR A 175 -4.18 2.85 20.10
CA TYR A 175 -5.53 3.05 20.63
C TYR A 175 -6.55 3.21 19.51
N GLN A 176 -6.31 4.11 18.56
CA GLN A 176 -7.24 4.33 17.43
C GLN A 176 -7.44 3.09 16.58
N HIS A 177 -6.40 2.28 16.36
CA HIS A 177 -6.53 1.00 15.64
C HIS A 177 -7.40 -0.03 16.37
N LYS A 178 -7.44 0.01 17.71
CA LYS A 178 -8.33 -0.85 18.51
C LYS A 178 -9.78 -0.37 18.45
N GLU A 179 -9.97 0.93 18.62
CA GLU A 179 -11.31 1.54 18.68
C GLU A 179 -12.03 1.56 17.32
N ILE A 180 -11.29 1.61 16.22
CA ILE A 180 -11.91 1.69 14.90
C ILE A 180 -12.72 0.44 14.55
N LYS A 181 -12.45 -0.70 15.20
CA LYS A 181 -13.29 -1.90 15.05
C LYS A 181 -14.77 -1.61 15.36
N ILE A 182 -15.04 -0.57 16.15
CA ILE A 182 -16.38 -0.11 16.54
C ILE A 182 -16.96 0.90 15.51
N ARG A 183 -16.10 1.66 14.82
CA ARG A 183 -16.46 2.72 13.85
C ARG A 183 -16.19 2.33 12.40
N TYR A 184 -15.92 1.06 12.17
CA TYR A 184 -15.43 0.53 10.90
C TYR A 184 -16.35 0.83 9.71
N GLU A 185 -17.67 0.73 9.89
CA GLU A 185 -18.65 0.98 8.81
C GLU A 185 -18.60 2.43 8.32
N ASP A 186 -18.36 3.40 9.21
CA ASP A 186 -18.28 4.82 8.84
C ASP A 186 -17.06 5.10 7.96
N VAL A 187 -15.91 4.52 8.33
CA VAL A 187 -14.64 4.69 7.60
C VAL A 187 -14.68 3.98 6.24
N ILE A 188 -15.32 2.81 6.18
CA ILE A 188 -15.47 2.08 4.92
C ILE A 188 -16.34 2.85 3.94
N ASN A 189 -17.46 3.41 4.37
CA ASN A 189 -18.37 4.14 3.48
C ASN A 189 -17.69 5.36 2.82
N GLU A 190 -16.65 5.94 3.45
CA GLU A 190 -15.83 6.99 2.84
C GLU A 190 -14.80 6.44 1.83
N ILE A 191 -14.36 5.18 1.99
CA ILE A 191 -13.23 4.60 1.25
C ILE A 191 -13.71 3.52 0.26
N ASP A 192 -14.79 2.78 0.53
CA ASP A 192 -15.26 1.60 -0.24
C ASP A 192 -15.84 1.90 -1.62
N ASN A 193 -15.97 3.16 -2.02
CA ASN A 193 -16.20 3.46 -3.43
C ASN A 193 -15.03 3.01 -4.35
N PHE A 194 -14.02 2.31 -3.80
CA PHE A 194 -12.77 2.02 -4.47
C PHE A 194 -12.45 0.53 -4.65
N ASP A 195 -13.15 -0.38 -3.95
CA ASP A 195 -12.84 -1.81 -3.97
C ASP A 195 -13.68 -2.65 -4.95
N ASP A 196 -14.65 -2.05 -5.66
CA ASP A 196 -15.49 -2.72 -6.68
C ASP A 196 -14.91 -2.64 -8.09
#